data_cea8bf26e16cef5af3f4db4e5079bf6c
#
_entry.id   cea8bf26e16cef5af3f4db4e5079bf6c
#
_cell.length_a   1.000
_cell.length_b   1.000
_cell.length_c   1.000
_cell.angle_alpha   90.00
_cell.angle_beta   90.00
_cell.angle_gamma   90.00
#
_symmetry.space_group_name_H-M   'P 1'
#
loop_
_entity.id
_entity.type
_entity.pdbx_description
1 polymer ?
#
loop_
_entity_poly.entity_id
_entity_poly.type
_entity_poly.pdbx_seq_one_letter_code
_entity_poly.pdbx_strand_id
1 'polypeptide(L)'
;MAWVMVTHSYRDLTTYTKGNKALKPSRTYTHHSSIVNDVQHHPLHSSLIGTVSDDITLQILDVRDADTTRAAASSEGQHRDAINTIAFNPASETVVATGSADKTIGLWDLRNLKTRLHALEFHNDSVTSVSWHPFEESVLASASYDRKIMFWDLSRAGEEQSPEDAQDGPPELYVLSSLVLLS
;
A
#
# COMPACT_ATOMS: atom_id res chain seq x y z
N MET A 1 -13.97 18.57 21.46
CA MET A 1 -13.39 17.36 20.85
C MET A 1 -13.90 17.33 19.43
N ALA A 2 -13.09 17.80 18.46
CA ALA A 2 -13.49 17.88 17.08
C ALA A 2 -13.14 16.55 16.39
N TRP A 3 -14.13 15.80 16.00
CA TRP A 3 -13.97 14.60 15.19
C TRP A 3 -13.70 15.05 13.75
N VAL A 4 -12.46 14.89 13.28
CA VAL A 4 -12.19 14.99 11.84
C VAL A 4 -12.66 13.68 11.21
N MET A 5 -13.87 13.70 10.67
CA MET A 5 -14.34 12.59 9.84
C MET A 5 -13.58 12.65 8.51
N VAL A 6 -12.72 11.70 8.26
CA VAL A 6 -12.09 11.56 6.96
C VAL A 6 -12.92 10.61 6.11
N THR A 7 -13.58 11.20 5.12
CA THR A 7 -14.48 10.48 4.22
C THR A 7 -13.82 10.30 2.87
N HIS A 8 -13.83 9.08 2.35
CA HIS A 8 -13.50 8.81 0.96
C HIS A 8 -14.75 8.95 0.09
N SER A 9 -14.63 9.70 -0.99
CA SER A 9 -15.74 9.86 -1.92
C SER A 9 -15.42 9.26 -3.28
N TYR A 10 -16.18 8.24 -3.68
CA TYR A 10 -16.15 7.68 -5.02
C TYR A 10 -16.96 8.57 -5.98
N ARG A 11 -16.37 8.94 -7.12
CA ARG A 11 -17.03 9.71 -8.17
C ARG A 11 -17.00 8.95 -9.47
N ASP A 12 -18.17 8.65 -10.01
CA ASP A 12 -18.30 8.11 -11.36
C ASP A 12 -18.23 9.25 -12.38
N LEU A 13 -17.13 9.33 -13.10
CA LEU A 13 -16.88 10.34 -14.12
C LEU A 13 -17.67 10.09 -15.41
N THR A 14 -18.24 8.92 -15.62
CA THR A 14 -19.05 8.61 -16.81
C THR A 14 -20.35 9.39 -16.81
N THR A 15 -20.82 9.84 -15.66
CA THR A 15 -22.02 10.67 -15.49
C THR A 15 -21.77 12.16 -15.67
N TYR A 16 -20.54 12.57 -16.01
CA TYR A 16 -20.19 13.97 -16.22
C TYR A 16 -20.83 14.51 -17.49
N THR A 17 -21.71 15.52 -17.36
CA THR A 17 -22.23 16.29 -18.46
C THR A 17 -21.64 17.71 -18.44
N LYS A 18 -21.16 18.17 -19.61
CA LYS A 18 -20.58 19.51 -19.79
C LYS A 18 -21.61 20.57 -19.36
N GLY A 19 -21.34 21.28 -18.28
CA GLY A 19 -22.24 22.30 -17.71
C GLY A 19 -22.60 22.08 -16.25
N ASN A 20 -22.34 20.91 -15.68
CA ASN A 20 -22.49 20.70 -14.24
C ASN A 20 -21.30 21.34 -13.49
N LYS A 21 -21.60 22.36 -12.67
CA LYS A 21 -20.53 23.10 -11.93
C LYS A 21 -19.89 22.33 -10.79
N ALA A 22 -20.44 21.19 -10.37
CA ALA A 22 -19.89 20.35 -9.30
C ALA A 22 -20.26 18.88 -9.51
N LEU A 23 -19.27 18.01 -9.53
CA LEU A 23 -19.47 16.56 -9.45
C LEU A 23 -19.78 16.20 -8.00
N LYS A 24 -20.96 15.65 -7.76
CA LYS A 24 -21.31 15.08 -6.45
C LYS A 24 -20.69 13.67 -6.36
N PRO A 25 -20.20 13.26 -5.19
CA PRO A 25 -19.78 11.88 -4.99
C PRO A 25 -21.00 10.96 -5.15
N SER A 26 -20.81 9.84 -5.85
CA SER A 26 -21.86 8.81 -5.97
C SER A 26 -21.98 8.01 -4.66
N ARG A 27 -20.87 7.82 -3.96
CA ARG A 27 -20.79 7.17 -2.64
C ARG A 27 -19.73 7.82 -1.77
N THR A 28 -19.92 7.75 -0.46
CA THR A 28 -18.96 8.18 0.55
C THR A 28 -18.76 7.04 1.54
N TYR A 29 -17.51 6.69 1.81
CA TYR A 29 -17.14 5.62 2.72
C TYR A 29 -16.58 6.20 4.02
N THR A 30 -16.98 5.64 5.17
CA THR A 30 -16.63 6.14 6.51
C THR A 30 -16.11 5.02 7.41
N HIS A 31 -15.32 4.14 6.86
CA HIS A 31 -14.87 2.90 7.51
C HIS A 31 -13.57 3.07 8.31
N HIS A 32 -12.74 4.10 8.03
CA HIS A 32 -11.56 4.42 8.82
C HIS A 32 -11.88 5.35 9.99
N SER A 33 -11.15 5.22 11.10
CA SER A 33 -11.29 6.06 12.28
C SER A 33 -10.31 7.23 12.32
N SER A 34 -9.38 7.32 11.37
CA SER A 34 -8.40 8.40 11.24
C SER A 34 -8.20 8.82 9.78
N ILE A 35 -7.17 9.64 9.52
CA ILE A 35 -6.84 10.14 8.18
C ILE A 35 -6.55 8.97 7.25
N VAL A 36 -7.14 8.99 6.06
CA VAL A 36 -6.83 8.05 5.00
C VAL A 36 -5.70 8.62 4.15
N ASN A 37 -4.58 7.92 4.11
CA ASN A 37 -3.35 8.40 3.49
C ASN A 37 -3.26 8.06 2.00
N ASP A 38 -3.77 6.87 1.63
CA ASP A 38 -3.70 6.42 0.24
C ASP A 38 -4.90 5.54 -0.13
N VAL A 39 -5.22 5.55 -1.43
CA VAL A 39 -6.30 4.78 -2.03
C VAL A 39 -5.89 4.28 -3.40
N GLN A 40 -6.07 2.99 -3.65
CA GLN A 40 -5.78 2.41 -4.95
C GLN A 40 -6.90 1.47 -5.40
N HIS A 41 -7.25 1.53 -6.68
CA HIS A 41 -8.09 0.52 -7.32
C HIS A 41 -7.29 -0.74 -7.57
N HIS A 42 -7.95 -1.90 -7.39
CA HIS A 42 -7.35 -3.17 -7.75
C HIS A 42 -7.22 -3.27 -9.27
N PRO A 43 -6.02 -3.56 -9.82
CA PRO A 43 -5.79 -3.53 -11.27
C PRO A 43 -6.57 -4.60 -12.04
N LEU A 44 -6.84 -5.74 -11.41
CA LEU A 44 -7.53 -6.88 -12.04
C LEU A 44 -9.01 -7.01 -11.63
N HIS A 45 -9.43 -6.35 -10.54
CA HIS A 45 -10.80 -6.38 -10.03
C HIS A 45 -11.38 -4.96 -9.90
N SER A 46 -12.16 -4.55 -10.89
CA SER A 46 -12.72 -3.19 -10.97
C SER A 46 -13.63 -2.79 -9.80
N SER A 47 -14.12 -3.76 -9.04
CA SER A 47 -14.99 -3.52 -7.88
C SER A 47 -14.23 -3.39 -6.55
N LEU A 48 -12.94 -3.73 -6.52
CA LEU A 48 -12.15 -3.68 -5.29
C LEU A 48 -11.31 -2.41 -5.19
N ILE A 49 -11.31 -1.81 -4.02
CA ILE A 49 -10.49 -0.65 -3.66
C ILE A 49 -9.77 -0.98 -2.36
N GLY A 50 -8.47 -0.72 -2.32
CA GLY A 50 -7.68 -0.74 -1.09
C GLY A 50 -7.50 0.65 -0.54
N THR A 51 -7.56 0.80 0.78
CA THR A 51 -7.33 2.05 1.50
C THR A 51 -6.45 1.81 2.71
N VAL A 52 -5.62 2.78 3.04
CA VAL A 52 -4.72 2.76 4.20
C VAL A 52 -4.81 4.06 4.97
N SER A 53 -4.56 4.00 6.29
CA SER A 53 -4.88 5.11 7.18
C SER A 53 -3.88 5.23 8.35
N ASP A 54 -3.93 6.41 9.01
CA ASP A 54 -3.31 6.66 10.31
C ASP A 54 -3.91 5.82 11.45
N ASP A 55 -5.06 5.16 11.22
CA ASP A 55 -5.61 4.20 12.18
C ASP A 55 -4.89 2.84 12.15
N ILE A 56 -3.79 2.75 11.41
CA ILE A 56 -2.91 1.58 11.32
C ILE A 56 -3.60 0.39 10.65
N THR A 57 -4.62 0.64 9.84
CA THR A 57 -5.32 -0.42 9.12
C THR A 57 -5.18 -0.30 7.60
N LEU A 58 -5.03 -1.46 6.96
CA LEU A 58 -5.30 -1.68 5.56
C LEU A 58 -6.72 -2.22 5.44
N GLN A 59 -7.54 -1.59 4.63
CA GLN A 59 -8.93 -2.03 4.40
C GLN A 59 -9.20 -2.22 2.91
N ILE A 60 -9.93 -3.29 2.61
CA ILE A 60 -10.39 -3.59 1.25
C ILE A 60 -11.90 -3.38 1.19
N LEU A 61 -12.33 -2.60 0.23
CA LEU A 61 -13.71 -2.25 -0.03
C LEU A 61 -14.19 -2.91 -1.31
N ASP A 62 -15.42 -3.43 -1.32
CA ASP A 62 -16.12 -3.78 -2.55
C ASP A 62 -17.13 -2.66 -2.86
N VAL A 63 -16.95 -1.97 -3.99
CA VAL A 63 -17.84 -0.86 -4.39
C VAL A 63 -19.25 -1.32 -4.74
N ARG A 64 -19.49 -2.62 -4.87
CA ARG A 64 -20.83 -3.20 -5.08
C ARG A 64 -21.60 -3.34 -3.78
N ASP A 65 -20.90 -3.39 -2.64
CA ASP A 65 -21.56 -3.47 -1.35
C ASP A 65 -22.34 -2.18 -1.07
N ALA A 66 -23.55 -2.33 -0.56
CA ALA A 66 -24.39 -1.21 -0.16
C ALA A 66 -23.95 -0.59 1.17
N ASP A 67 -23.28 -1.36 2.03
CA ASP A 67 -22.77 -0.87 3.30
C ASP A 67 -21.43 -0.15 3.11
N THR A 68 -21.46 1.18 3.25
CA THR A 68 -20.29 2.05 3.12
C THR A 68 -19.55 2.29 4.45
N THR A 69 -19.99 1.67 5.52
CA THR A 69 -19.41 1.82 6.86
C THR A 69 -18.51 0.66 7.24
N ARG A 70 -18.50 -0.41 6.47
CA ARG A 70 -17.74 -1.62 6.72
C ARG A 70 -16.85 -1.99 5.54
N ALA A 71 -15.61 -2.37 5.83
CA ALA A 71 -14.71 -2.98 4.86
C ALA A 71 -15.07 -4.46 4.60
N ALA A 72 -14.84 -4.93 3.39
CA ALA A 72 -14.96 -6.35 3.04
C ALA A 72 -13.89 -7.18 3.75
N ALA A 73 -12.68 -6.62 3.90
CA ALA A 73 -11.59 -7.20 4.67
C ALA A 73 -10.73 -6.09 5.29
N SER A 74 -10.13 -6.36 6.45
CA SER A 74 -9.27 -5.42 7.17
C SER A 74 -8.09 -6.13 7.83
N SER A 75 -6.92 -5.48 7.83
CA SER A 75 -5.77 -5.85 8.66
C SER A 75 -5.77 -5.06 9.94
N GLU A 76 -5.40 -5.68 11.05
CA GLU A 76 -5.25 -5.00 12.33
C GLU A 76 -3.96 -5.45 13.03
N GLY A 77 -3.24 -4.49 13.65
CA GLY A 77 -2.16 -4.76 14.58
C GLY A 77 -0.88 -5.37 14.02
N GLN A 78 -0.69 -5.35 12.71
CA GLN A 78 0.51 -5.88 12.06
C GLN A 78 1.55 -4.81 11.74
N HIS A 79 1.13 -3.58 11.44
CA HIS A 79 1.96 -2.40 11.49
C HIS A 79 1.92 -1.79 12.88
N ARG A 80 2.96 -1.02 13.23
CA ARG A 80 3.11 -0.37 14.55
C ARG A 80 2.84 1.13 14.52
N ASP A 81 2.64 1.68 13.32
CA ASP A 81 2.42 3.10 13.07
C ASP A 81 1.60 3.28 11.78
N ALA A 82 1.20 4.52 11.48
CA ALA A 82 0.40 4.90 10.34
C ALA A 82 0.83 4.22 9.04
N ILE A 83 -0.13 3.75 8.24
CA ILE A 83 0.14 3.19 6.94
C ILE A 83 0.00 4.31 5.90
N ASN A 84 1.09 4.62 5.20
CA ASN A 84 1.17 5.79 4.33
C ASN A 84 0.76 5.49 2.89
N THR A 85 0.99 4.26 2.42
CA THR A 85 0.81 3.93 1.00
C THR A 85 0.43 2.47 0.81
N ILE A 86 -0.27 2.20 -0.30
CA ILE A 86 -0.72 0.88 -0.72
C ILE A 86 -0.38 0.67 -2.19
N ALA A 87 -0.01 -0.55 -2.56
CA ALA A 87 0.19 -0.95 -3.95
C ALA A 87 -0.27 -2.38 -4.20
N PHE A 88 -1.27 -2.56 -5.06
CA PHE A 88 -1.66 -3.89 -5.55
C PHE A 88 -0.65 -4.40 -6.56
N ASN A 89 -0.34 -5.69 -6.50
CA ASN A 89 0.47 -6.34 -7.51
C ASN A 89 -0.30 -6.40 -8.85
N PRO A 90 0.27 -5.92 -9.97
CA PRO A 90 -0.44 -5.91 -11.24
C PRO A 90 -0.57 -7.30 -11.89
N ALA A 91 0.25 -8.26 -11.48
CA ALA A 91 0.25 -9.62 -12.02
C ALA A 91 -0.47 -10.64 -11.11
N SER A 92 -0.69 -10.30 -9.83
CA SER A 92 -1.33 -11.17 -8.85
C SER A 92 -2.65 -10.60 -8.34
N GLU A 93 -3.70 -11.41 -8.38
CA GLU A 93 -5.04 -11.01 -7.87
C GLU A 93 -5.11 -10.92 -6.34
N THR A 94 -4.11 -11.44 -5.64
CA THR A 94 -4.20 -11.62 -4.18
C THR A 94 -3.11 -10.90 -3.40
N VAL A 95 -2.08 -10.37 -4.06
CA VAL A 95 -0.94 -9.76 -3.38
C VAL A 95 -1.05 -8.25 -3.36
N VAL A 96 -0.87 -7.67 -2.18
CA VAL A 96 -0.80 -6.22 -1.97
C VAL A 96 0.36 -5.87 -1.05
N ALA A 97 1.01 -4.74 -1.31
CA ALA A 97 2.06 -4.17 -0.48
C ALA A 97 1.57 -2.91 0.23
N THR A 98 2.05 -2.68 1.44
CA THR A 98 1.82 -1.44 2.19
C THR A 98 3.15 -0.88 2.68
N GLY A 99 3.29 0.44 2.72
CA GLY A 99 4.41 1.13 3.35
C GLY A 99 3.95 1.93 4.56
N SER A 100 4.68 1.84 5.67
CA SER A 100 4.28 2.42 6.95
C SER A 100 5.32 3.39 7.51
N ALA A 101 4.84 4.26 8.40
CA ALA A 101 5.66 5.12 9.23
C ALA A 101 6.51 4.31 10.23
N ASP A 102 6.18 3.05 10.51
CA ASP A 102 6.98 2.12 11.30
C ASP A 102 8.26 1.65 10.59
N LYS A 103 8.57 2.21 9.39
CA LYS A 103 9.77 1.97 8.54
C LYS A 103 9.75 0.63 7.80
N THR A 104 8.65 -0.09 7.89
CA THR A 104 8.52 -1.40 7.27
C THR A 104 7.59 -1.37 6.06
N ILE A 105 7.79 -2.33 5.15
CA ILE A 105 6.86 -2.64 4.08
C ILE A 105 6.19 -3.97 4.44
N GLY A 106 4.85 -3.99 4.43
CA GLY A 106 4.08 -5.21 4.64
C GLY A 106 3.64 -5.82 3.32
N LEU A 107 3.80 -7.13 3.17
CA LEU A 107 3.20 -7.90 2.07
C LEU A 107 2.03 -8.71 2.60
N TRP A 108 0.93 -8.72 1.86
CA TRP A 108 -0.34 -9.28 2.31
C TRP A 108 -0.99 -10.14 1.24
N ASP A 109 -1.74 -11.15 1.71
CA ASP A 109 -2.69 -11.90 0.89
C ASP A 109 -4.10 -11.37 1.15
N LEU A 110 -4.80 -10.89 0.13
CA LEU A 110 -6.17 -10.37 0.22
C LEU A 110 -7.17 -11.39 0.76
N ARG A 111 -6.86 -12.69 0.64
CA ARG A 111 -7.70 -13.77 1.20
C ARG A 111 -7.58 -13.87 2.73
N ASN A 112 -6.48 -13.36 3.29
CA ASN A 112 -6.22 -13.36 4.72
C ASN A 112 -5.37 -12.17 5.14
N LEU A 113 -6.00 -11.05 5.49
CA LEU A 113 -5.31 -9.84 5.96
C LEU A 113 -4.96 -9.88 7.46
N LYS A 114 -5.27 -10.96 8.17
CA LYS A 114 -4.98 -11.06 9.62
C LYS A 114 -3.49 -11.18 9.93
N THR A 115 -2.72 -11.71 9.00
CA THR A 115 -1.27 -11.87 9.15
C THR A 115 -0.56 -11.43 7.87
N ARG A 116 0.54 -10.72 8.04
CA ARG A 116 1.43 -10.39 6.92
C ARG A 116 2.07 -11.66 6.36
N LEU A 117 2.19 -11.73 5.03
CA LEU A 117 3.01 -12.76 4.37
C LEU A 117 4.49 -12.56 4.69
N HIS A 118 4.95 -11.31 4.57
CA HIS A 118 6.32 -10.92 4.82
C HIS A 118 6.42 -9.46 5.27
N ALA A 119 7.50 -9.12 5.98
CA ALA A 119 7.86 -7.76 6.33
C ALA A 119 9.24 -7.44 5.78
N LEU A 120 9.36 -6.41 4.95
CA LEU A 120 10.63 -5.93 4.45
C LEU A 120 11.12 -4.80 5.36
N GLU A 121 12.26 -5.02 6.00
CA GLU A 121 12.81 -4.16 7.03
C GLU A 121 14.24 -3.75 6.66
N PHE A 122 14.42 -2.55 6.11
CA PHE A 122 15.75 -2.00 5.85
C PHE A 122 15.76 -0.47 5.77
N HIS A 123 14.58 0.16 5.64
CA HIS A 123 14.48 1.61 5.72
C HIS A 123 14.76 2.11 7.14
N ASN A 124 15.44 3.25 7.24
CA ASN A 124 15.78 3.88 8.52
C ASN A 124 14.78 4.95 8.96
N ASP A 125 13.78 5.25 8.12
CA ASP A 125 12.72 6.22 8.38
C ASP A 125 11.43 5.79 7.68
N SER A 126 10.35 6.54 7.91
CA SER A 126 9.01 6.28 7.39
C SER A 126 9.01 5.99 5.89
N VAL A 127 8.37 4.90 5.48
CA VAL A 127 8.12 4.58 4.07
C VAL A 127 7.00 5.46 3.56
N THR A 128 7.26 6.19 2.47
CA THR A 128 6.32 7.17 1.90
C THR A 128 5.60 6.67 0.66
N SER A 129 6.24 5.76 -0.08
CA SER A 129 5.67 5.23 -1.31
C SER A 129 6.17 3.83 -1.59
N VAL A 130 5.30 2.98 -2.13
CA VAL A 130 5.62 1.67 -2.68
C VAL A 130 5.01 1.53 -4.07
N SER A 131 5.70 0.81 -4.97
CA SER A 131 5.22 0.58 -6.32
C SER A 131 5.75 -0.73 -6.88
N TRP A 132 4.87 -1.54 -7.43
CA TRP A 132 5.27 -2.77 -8.12
C TRP A 132 5.83 -2.47 -9.50
N HIS A 133 6.75 -3.33 -9.94
CA HIS A 133 7.19 -3.31 -11.32
C HIS A 133 6.02 -3.71 -12.24
N PRO A 134 5.80 -3.01 -13.38
CA PRO A 134 4.60 -3.24 -14.20
C PRO A 134 4.57 -4.59 -14.93
N PHE A 135 5.73 -5.26 -15.08
CA PHE A 135 5.87 -6.50 -15.86
C PHE A 135 6.51 -7.64 -15.05
N GLU A 136 7.23 -7.34 -13.97
CA GLU A 136 7.89 -8.33 -13.11
C GLU A 136 7.11 -8.46 -11.80
N GLU A 137 6.45 -9.58 -11.59
CA GLU A 137 5.55 -9.80 -10.45
C GLU A 137 6.25 -9.83 -9.09
N SER A 138 7.55 -10.15 -9.08
CA SER A 138 8.36 -10.25 -7.86
C SER A 138 9.07 -8.96 -7.47
N VAL A 139 9.06 -7.93 -8.33
CA VAL A 139 9.87 -6.73 -8.12
C VAL A 139 9.02 -5.58 -7.58
N LEU A 140 9.45 -5.03 -6.44
CA LEU A 140 8.84 -3.90 -5.76
C LEU A 140 9.88 -2.79 -5.58
N ALA A 141 9.45 -1.53 -5.72
CA ALA A 141 10.23 -0.36 -5.36
C ALA A 141 9.62 0.34 -4.14
N SER A 142 10.44 0.89 -3.27
CA SER A 142 10.01 1.70 -2.13
C SER A 142 10.81 2.98 -2.01
N ALA A 143 10.17 4.04 -1.48
CA ALA A 143 10.81 5.30 -1.15
C ALA A 143 10.50 5.67 0.30
N SER A 144 11.46 6.36 0.97
CA SER A 144 11.35 6.70 2.39
C SER A 144 11.90 8.10 2.68
N TYR A 145 11.51 8.65 3.82
CA TYR A 145 12.11 9.87 4.38
C TYR A 145 13.60 9.71 4.73
N ASP A 146 14.15 8.49 4.77
CA ASP A 146 15.59 8.24 4.87
C ASP A 146 16.36 8.68 3.60
N ARG A 147 15.66 9.24 2.60
CA ARG A 147 16.18 9.74 1.32
C ARG A 147 16.70 8.64 0.41
N LYS A 148 16.26 7.40 0.62
CA LYS A 148 16.64 6.24 -0.19
C LYS A 148 15.44 5.74 -0.99
N ILE A 149 15.75 5.21 -2.16
CA ILE A 149 14.87 4.35 -2.93
C ILE A 149 15.47 2.96 -2.88
N MET A 150 14.67 1.97 -2.56
CA MET A 150 15.08 0.57 -2.50
C MET A 150 14.26 -0.25 -3.49
N PHE A 151 14.92 -1.24 -4.09
CA PHE A 151 14.30 -2.23 -4.95
C PHE A 151 14.37 -3.58 -4.27
N TRP A 152 13.29 -4.33 -4.35
CA TRP A 152 13.11 -5.60 -3.67
C TRP A 152 12.77 -6.65 -4.71
N ASP A 153 13.54 -7.72 -4.76
CA ASP A 153 13.22 -8.91 -5.53
C ASP A 153 12.71 -10.01 -4.60
N LEU A 154 11.40 -10.13 -4.53
CA LEU A 154 10.72 -11.06 -3.63
C LEU A 154 10.91 -12.53 -4.04
N SER A 155 11.42 -12.81 -5.24
CA SER A 155 11.77 -14.19 -5.64
C SER A 155 12.92 -14.75 -4.80
N ARG A 156 13.73 -13.85 -4.21
CA ARG A 156 14.87 -14.19 -3.35
C ARG A 156 14.53 -14.18 -1.85
N ALA A 157 13.28 -13.88 -1.49
CA ALA A 157 12.86 -13.85 -0.10
C ALA A 157 13.04 -15.22 0.56
N GLY A 158 13.78 -15.24 1.67
CA GLY A 158 14.09 -16.46 2.41
C GLY A 158 15.31 -17.25 1.91
N GLU A 159 16.10 -16.73 0.96
CA GLU A 159 17.41 -17.29 0.61
C GLU A 159 18.38 -17.19 1.79
N GLU A 160 19.19 -18.24 2.00
CA GLU A 160 20.26 -18.19 2.97
C GLU A 160 21.40 -17.29 2.46
N GLN A 161 21.84 -16.36 3.29
CA GLN A 161 22.97 -15.47 2.97
C GLN A 161 24.21 -15.85 3.75
N SER A 162 25.39 -15.58 3.13
CA SER A 162 26.65 -15.63 3.86
C SER A 162 26.72 -14.47 4.87
N PRO A 163 27.53 -14.59 5.95
CA PRO A 163 27.73 -13.49 6.91
C PRO A 163 28.29 -12.20 6.28
N GLU A 164 28.96 -12.32 5.13
CA GLU A 164 29.53 -11.19 4.38
C GLU A 164 28.41 -10.47 3.60
N ASP A 165 27.56 -11.22 2.89
CA ASP A 165 26.46 -10.68 2.11
C ASP A 165 25.36 -10.04 3.01
N ALA A 166 25.17 -10.58 4.21
CA ALA A 166 24.19 -10.05 5.18
C ALA A 166 24.50 -8.63 5.68
N GLN A 167 25.71 -8.12 5.46
CA GLN A 167 26.08 -6.74 5.78
C GLN A 167 25.46 -5.72 4.80
N ASP A 168 25.19 -6.13 3.58
CA ASP A 168 24.62 -5.28 2.54
C ASP A 168 23.09 -5.25 2.56
N GLY A 169 22.45 -6.03 3.40
CA GLY A 169 21.01 -6.09 3.59
C GLY A 169 20.42 -7.48 3.39
N PRO A 170 19.09 -7.62 3.49
CA PRO A 170 18.42 -8.89 3.30
C PRO A 170 18.49 -9.36 1.83
N PRO A 171 18.38 -10.68 1.56
CA PRO A 171 18.59 -11.26 0.22
C PRO A 171 17.63 -10.71 -0.84
N GLU A 172 16.44 -10.30 -0.45
CA GLU A 172 15.44 -9.67 -1.30
C GLU A 172 15.75 -8.21 -1.66
N LEU A 173 16.71 -7.58 -0.97
CA LEU A 173 17.10 -6.19 -1.26
C LEU A 173 18.00 -6.14 -2.49
N TYR A 174 17.53 -5.54 -3.56
CA TYR A 174 18.33 -5.26 -4.73
C TYR A 174 19.08 -3.93 -4.54
N VAL A 175 20.34 -4.00 -4.14
CA VAL A 175 21.19 -2.82 -4.00
C VAL A 175 21.67 -2.37 -5.39
N LEU A 176 21.07 -1.31 -5.93
CA LEU A 176 21.67 -0.59 -7.06
C LEU A 176 22.91 0.15 -6.51
N SER A 177 24.07 -0.49 -6.63
CA SER A 177 25.37 0.10 -6.31
C SER A 177 25.77 1.14 -7.35
N SER A 178 25.05 2.23 -7.47
CA SER A 178 25.41 3.54 -8.02
C SER A 178 24.23 4.24 -8.69
N LEU A 179 23.41 4.90 -7.89
CA LEU A 179 22.79 6.14 -8.34
C LEU A 179 23.67 7.28 -7.82
N VAL A 180 24.75 7.57 -8.54
CA VAL A 180 25.42 8.86 -8.43
C VAL A 180 24.44 9.88 -8.98
N LEU A 181 23.69 10.51 -8.09
CA LEU A 181 22.99 11.75 -8.40
C LEU A 181 24.06 12.78 -8.76
N LEU A 182 24.24 13.00 -10.06
CA LEU A 182 24.93 14.18 -10.55
C LEU A 182 24.18 15.41 -10.03
N SER A 183 24.79 16.07 -9.08
CA SER A 183 24.43 17.39 -8.56
C SER A 183 24.59 18.46 -9.64
#